data_996f39264d402741e0747eaa290075d7
#
_entry.id   996f39264d402741e0747eaa290075d7
#
_cell.length_a   1.000
_cell.length_b   1.000
_cell.length_c   1.000
_cell.angle_alpha   90.00
_cell.angle_beta   90.00
_cell.angle_gamma   90.00
#
_symmetry.space_group_name_H-M   'P 1'
#
loop_
_entity.id
_entity.type
_entity.pdbx_description
1 polymer ?
#
loop_
_entity_poly.entity_id
_entity_poly.type
_entity_poly.pdbx_seq_one_letter_code
_entity_poly.pdbx_strand_id
1 'polypeptide(L)'
;MAAIGNKPKKYRTKNIYEEPELLDNLDSIQSQAKEDNYVAGYKFDIERFITDKYPDITISKKEMASDISGKLEYKGGSWIMTVNTNHPEVRQRYTMGHELGHYLNHRNSIKSFEDSVFFRNSQKSSMEYMADQFAACLLMPESDINKLIGAGVNTVKQMANEFGVSLEAMKYRLEQLGYRVEQTN
;
A
#
# COMPACT_ATOMS: atom_id res chain seq x y z
N MET A 1 -13.32 -18.90 -6.77
CA MET A 1 -13.15 -17.53 -6.23
C MET A 1 -12.95 -17.63 -4.72
N ALA A 2 -11.96 -16.93 -4.15
CA ALA A 2 -11.75 -16.95 -2.70
C ALA A 2 -12.82 -16.11 -2.00
N ALA A 3 -13.55 -16.69 -1.04
CA ALA A 3 -14.56 -16.00 -0.24
C ALA A 3 -13.92 -15.39 1.01
N ILE A 4 -14.51 -14.31 1.52
CA ILE A 4 -14.11 -13.66 2.77
C ILE A 4 -14.98 -14.24 3.88
N GLY A 5 -14.38 -14.99 4.81
CA GLY A 5 -15.04 -15.51 6.00
C GLY A 5 -15.16 -14.46 7.12
N ASN A 6 -15.92 -14.78 8.16
CA ASN A 6 -16.14 -13.89 9.28
C ASN A 6 -14.86 -13.63 10.09
N LYS A 7 -14.69 -12.38 10.57
CA LYS A 7 -13.63 -12.00 11.51
C LYS A 7 -13.88 -12.70 12.87
N PRO A 8 -12.91 -13.44 13.42
CA PRO A 8 -13.09 -14.05 14.75
C PRO A 8 -13.30 -12.99 15.84
N LYS A 9 -14.18 -13.27 16.83
CA LYS A 9 -14.57 -12.34 17.91
C LYS A 9 -13.42 -11.84 18.79
N LYS A 10 -12.24 -12.49 18.73
CA LYS A 10 -11.02 -12.10 19.44
C LYS A 10 -9.82 -12.24 18.51
N TYR A 11 -9.67 -11.33 17.58
CA TYR A 11 -8.41 -11.19 16.85
C TYR A 11 -7.61 -10.05 17.48
N ARG A 12 -6.61 -10.39 18.30
CA ARG A 12 -5.51 -9.48 18.60
C ARG A 12 -4.56 -9.56 17.42
N THR A 13 -4.53 -8.56 16.57
CA THR A 13 -3.38 -8.29 15.75
C THR A 13 -2.18 -8.27 16.69
N LYS A 14 -1.26 -9.22 16.56
CA LYS A 14 0.08 -9.05 17.11
C LYS A 14 0.70 -7.91 16.30
N ASN A 15 0.60 -6.70 16.79
CA ASN A 15 1.45 -5.61 16.36
C ASN A 15 2.87 -5.99 16.79
N ILE A 16 3.62 -6.55 15.85
CA ILE A 16 5.03 -6.94 16.08
C ILE A 16 5.90 -5.68 16.16
N TYR A 17 5.39 -4.55 15.69
CA TYR A 17 6.06 -3.25 15.75
C TYR A 17 5.05 -2.18 16.15
N GLU A 18 5.11 -1.76 17.42
CA GLU A 18 4.46 -0.57 17.91
C GLU A 18 5.36 0.64 17.59
N GLU A 19 5.12 1.28 16.45
CA GLU A 19 5.52 2.67 16.27
C GLU A 19 4.25 3.49 15.99
N PRO A 20 3.75 4.21 17.02
CA PRO A 20 2.48 4.95 16.94
C PRO A 20 2.48 6.05 15.88
N GLU A 21 3.61 6.68 15.61
CA GLU A 21 3.70 7.90 14.76
C GLU A 21 3.29 7.68 13.29
N LEU A 22 3.40 6.47 12.78
CA LEU A 22 3.05 6.15 11.39
C LEU A 22 1.56 6.04 11.13
N LEU A 23 0.82 5.52 12.10
CA LEU A 23 -0.63 5.34 11.98
C LEU A 23 -1.37 6.65 12.20
N ASP A 24 -0.85 7.55 13.06
CA ASP A 24 -1.45 8.85 13.31
C ASP A 24 -1.45 9.75 12.07
N ASN A 25 -0.39 9.66 11.24
CA ASN A 25 -0.33 10.37 9.97
C ASN A 25 -1.24 9.76 8.89
N LEU A 26 -1.49 8.46 8.93
CA LEU A 26 -2.24 7.74 7.90
C LEU A 26 -3.72 8.14 7.88
N ASP A 27 -4.36 8.23 9.03
CA ASP A 27 -5.77 8.65 9.15
C ASP A 27 -5.95 10.09 8.64
N SER A 28 -4.99 10.97 8.93
CA SER A 28 -4.96 12.33 8.41
C SER A 28 -4.82 12.35 6.89
N ILE A 29 -3.90 11.56 6.33
CA ILE A 29 -3.68 11.43 4.88
C ILE A 29 -4.95 10.90 4.19
N GLN A 30 -5.60 9.88 4.76
CA GLN A 30 -6.82 9.31 4.19
C GLN A 30 -8.00 10.30 4.23
N SER A 31 -8.15 11.04 5.33
CA SER A 31 -9.18 12.07 5.46
C SER A 31 -8.97 13.18 4.45
N GLN A 32 -7.76 13.71 4.36
CA GLN A 32 -7.40 14.74 3.41
C GLN A 32 -7.58 14.27 1.95
N ALA A 33 -7.22 13.01 1.66
CA ALA A 33 -7.40 12.44 0.32
C ALA A 33 -8.87 12.35 -0.10
N LYS A 34 -9.77 12.07 0.83
CA LYS A 34 -11.22 12.06 0.57
C LYS A 34 -11.77 13.48 0.40
N GLU A 35 -11.39 14.42 1.27
CA GLU A 35 -11.82 15.82 1.21
C GLU A 35 -11.39 16.50 -0.09
N ASP A 36 -10.18 16.24 -0.57
CA ASP A 36 -9.62 16.81 -1.78
C ASP A 36 -9.93 16.02 -3.06
N ASN A 37 -10.85 15.03 -2.97
CA ASN A 37 -11.31 14.23 -4.12
C ASN A 37 -10.21 13.41 -4.82
N TYR A 38 -9.24 12.86 -4.06
CA TYR A 38 -8.29 11.87 -4.59
C TYR A 38 -8.82 10.44 -4.52
N VAL A 39 -10.01 10.22 -3.97
CA VAL A 39 -10.64 8.89 -3.87
C VAL A 39 -11.93 8.87 -4.70
N ALA A 40 -11.95 8.04 -5.74
CA ALA A 40 -13.15 7.79 -6.54
C ALA A 40 -13.74 6.42 -6.16
N GLY A 41 -14.91 6.42 -5.52
CA GLY A 41 -15.45 5.23 -4.88
C GLY A 41 -14.53 4.77 -3.74
N TYR A 42 -13.80 3.66 -3.95
CA TYR A 42 -12.78 3.15 -3.01
C TYR A 42 -11.37 3.18 -3.61
N LYS A 43 -11.25 3.58 -4.89
CA LYS A 43 -9.96 3.65 -5.59
C LYS A 43 -9.27 4.98 -5.31
N PHE A 44 -8.14 4.93 -4.60
CA PHE A 44 -7.30 6.08 -4.29
C PHE A 44 -6.40 6.43 -5.48
N ASP A 45 -6.45 7.66 -5.99
CA ASP A 45 -5.57 8.19 -7.03
C ASP A 45 -4.23 8.62 -6.41
N ILE A 46 -3.41 7.64 -6.10
CA ILE A 46 -2.15 7.84 -5.39
C ILE A 46 -1.12 8.64 -6.20
N GLU A 47 -1.10 8.48 -7.53
CA GLU A 47 -0.17 9.22 -8.38
C GLU A 47 -0.46 10.72 -8.36
N ARG A 48 -1.72 11.09 -8.57
CA ARG A 48 -2.14 12.48 -8.49
C ARG A 48 -1.94 13.04 -7.09
N PHE A 49 -2.26 12.27 -6.05
CA PHE A 49 -2.06 12.67 -4.66
C PHE A 49 -0.58 12.99 -4.36
N ILE A 50 0.35 12.10 -4.76
CA ILE A 50 1.78 12.33 -4.56
C ILE A 50 2.22 13.59 -5.31
N THR A 51 1.84 13.73 -6.58
CA THR A 51 2.22 14.86 -7.43
C THR A 51 1.77 16.19 -6.84
N ASP A 52 0.55 16.26 -6.31
CA ASP A 52 -0.03 17.50 -5.81
C ASP A 52 0.43 17.84 -4.37
N LYS A 53 0.62 16.81 -3.51
CA LYS A 53 0.90 17.03 -2.08
C LYS A 53 2.37 16.97 -1.71
N TYR A 54 3.20 16.35 -2.54
CA TYR A 54 4.64 16.20 -2.29
C TYR A 54 5.45 16.75 -3.49
N PRO A 55 5.52 18.07 -3.67
CA PRO A 55 6.14 18.70 -4.84
C PRO A 55 7.65 18.47 -4.93
N ASP A 56 8.28 18.01 -3.86
CA ASP A 56 9.68 17.58 -3.83
C ASP A 56 9.89 16.12 -4.31
N ILE A 57 8.79 15.38 -4.61
CA ILE A 57 8.85 14.06 -5.24
C ILE A 57 8.54 14.17 -6.72
N THR A 58 9.46 13.73 -7.57
CA THR A 58 9.23 13.56 -9.01
C THR A 58 8.97 12.09 -9.31
N ILE A 59 7.77 11.76 -9.83
CA ILE A 59 7.45 10.40 -10.28
C ILE A 59 8.03 10.18 -11.68
N SER A 60 8.81 9.12 -11.84
CA SER A 60 9.43 8.69 -13.10
C SER A 60 9.01 7.27 -13.44
N LYS A 61 8.25 7.09 -14.50
CA LYS A 61 7.81 5.75 -14.98
C LYS A 61 8.80 5.25 -16.02
N LYS A 62 9.42 4.08 -15.80
CA LYS A 62 10.44 3.49 -16.66
C LYS A 62 10.31 1.97 -16.68
N GLU A 63 10.73 1.38 -17.78
CA GLU A 63 10.97 -0.06 -17.84
C GLU A 63 12.19 -0.41 -16.97
N MET A 64 12.02 -1.40 -16.10
CA MET A 64 13.06 -1.91 -15.21
C MET A 64 13.09 -3.44 -15.28
N ALA A 65 14.09 -4.06 -14.68
CA ALA A 65 14.13 -5.51 -14.54
C ALA A 65 12.87 -6.02 -13.82
N SER A 66 12.40 -7.22 -14.16
CA SER A 66 11.12 -7.77 -13.66
C SER A 66 11.09 -8.01 -12.16
N ASP A 67 12.27 -8.09 -11.54
CA ASP A 67 12.46 -8.26 -10.09
C ASP A 67 12.47 -6.94 -9.31
N ILE A 68 12.54 -5.80 -9.99
CA ILE A 68 12.50 -4.46 -9.37
C ILE A 68 11.12 -3.85 -9.60
N SER A 69 10.41 -3.49 -8.54
CA SER A 69 9.10 -2.84 -8.63
C SER A 69 9.21 -1.33 -8.72
N GLY A 70 10.12 -0.74 -7.96
CA GLY A 70 10.39 0.68 -7.94
C GLY A 70 11.62 1.01 -7.13
N LYS A 71 11.89 2.29 -7.01
CA LYS A 71 12.93 2.83 -6.13
C LYS A 71 12.67 4.29 -5.81
N LEU A 72 13.14 4.74 -4.67
CA LEU A 72 13.13 6.11 -4.22
C LEU A 72 14.57 6.58 -3.98
N GLU A 73 14.99 7.67 -4.65
CA GLU A 73 16.33 8.24 -4.55
C GLU A 73 16.28 9.74 -4.35
N TYR A 74 17.12 10.28 -3.46
CA TYR A 74 17.36 11.71 -3.36
C TYR A 74 18.50 12.11 -4.28
N LYS A 75 18.22 12.94 -5.30
CA LYS A 75 19.19 13.31 -6.33
C LYS A 75 18.93 14.71 -6.85
N GLY A 76 19.99 15.52 -6.91
CA GLY A 76 19.88 16.87 -7.47
C GLY A 76 18.97 17.82 -6.67
N GLY A 77 18.77 17.59 -5.38
CA GLY A 77 17.93 18.45 -4.53
C GLY A 77 16.45 18.03 -4.44
N SER A 78 16.03 16.95 -5.10
CA SER A 78 14.67 16.43 -5.06
C SER A 78 14.66 14.91 -4.93
N TRP A 79 13.51 14.33 -4.54
CA TRP A 79 13.28 12.91 -4.51
C TRP A 79 12.78 12.44 -5.88
N ILE A 80 13.33 11.33 -6.37
CA ILE A 80 12.90 10.67 -7.61
C ILE A 80 12.31 9.32 -7.23
N MET A 81 11.00 9.19 -7.41
CA MET A 81 10.27 7.93 -7.27
C MET A 81 10.19 7.27 -8.63
N THR A 82 10.98 6.24 -8.87
CA THR A 82 10.93 5.48 -10.13
C THR A 82 10.01 4.28 -9.97
N VAL A 83 9.09 4.08 -10.92
CA VAL A 83 8.10 2.99 -10.93
C VAL A 83 8.26 2.16 -12.19
N ASN A 84 8.32 0.84 -12.06
CA ASN A 84 8.51 -0.08 -13.17
C ASN A 84 7.25 -0.24 -14.02
N THR A 85 7.30 0.20 -15.28
CA THR A 85 6.18 0.11 -16.23
C THR A 85 5.95 -1.29 -16.79
N ASN A 86 6.91 -2.23 -16.62
CA ASN A 86 6.71 -3.64 -16.98
C ASN A 86 5.76 -4.36 -16.02
N HIS A 87 5.42 -3.76 -14.89
CA HIS A 87 4.45 -4.32 -13.95
C HIS A 87 3.02 -3.84 -14.24
N PRO A 88 1.99 -4.66 -13.94
CA PRO A 88 0.59 -4.25 -14.05
C PRO A 88 0.28 -2.97 -13.25
N GLU A 89 -0.69 -2.15 -13.71
CA GLU A 89 -1.07 -0.89 -13.07
C GLU A 89 -1.34 -1.04 -11.57
N VAL A 90 -2.06 -2.08 -11.17
CA VAL A 90 -2.36 -2.35 -9.75
C VAL A 90 -1.09 -2.51 -8.90
N ARG A 91 -0.02 -3.09 -9.47
CA ARG A 91 1.27 -3.23 -8.81
C ARG A 91 2.04 -1.91 -8.80
N GLN A 92 1.99 -1.14 -9.90
CA GLN A 92 2.60 0.20 -9.96
C GLN A 92 2.00 1.12 -8.88
N ARG A 93 0.67 1.09 -8.70
CA ARG A 93 0.00 1.86 -7.64
C ARG A 93 0.43 1.43 -6.23
N TYR A 94 0.56 0.12 -6.00
CA TYR A 94 1.05 -0.40 -4.72
C TYR A 94 2.49 0.04 -4.47
N THR A 95 3.35 -0.02 -5.49
CA THR A 95 4.73 0.47 -5.44
C THR A 95 4.79 1.95 -5.06
N MET A 96 3.96 2.82 -5.67
CA MET A 96 3.90 4.23 -5.30
C MET A 96 3.53 4.43 -3.81
N GLY A 97 2.61 3.63 -3.28
CA GLY A 97 2.27 3.64 -1.85
C GLY A 97 3.43 3.22 -0.96
N HIS A 98 4.15 2.19 -1.36
CA HIS A 98 5.33 1.67 -0.68
C HIS A 98 6.47 2.71 -0.64
N GLU A 99 6.80 3.29 -1.78
CA GLU A 99 7.84 4.33 -1.87
C GLU A 99 7.44 5.62 -1.10
N LEU A 100 6.16 5.97 -1.09
CA LEU A 100 5.66 7.06 -0.25
C LEU A 100 5.85 6.74 1.24
N GLY A 101 5.65 5.49 1.65
CA GLY A 101 5.94 5.01 3.00
C GLY A 101 7.41 5.21 3.37
N HIS A 102 8.35 4.85 2.49
CA HIS A 102 9.77 5.12 2.67
C HIS A 102 10.08 6.62 2.76
N TYR A 103 9.50 7.43 1.88
CA TYR A 103 9.69 8.87 1.91
C TYR A 103 9.26 9.46 3.25
N LEU A 104 8.06 9.17 3.71
CA LEU A 104 7.51 9.75 4.94
C LEU A 104 8.31 9.35 6.18
N ASN A 105 8.76 8.10 6.24
CA ASN A 105 9.40 7.56 7.44
C ASN A 105 10.91 7.78 7.49
N HIS A 106 11.56 7.81 6.33
CA HIS A 106 13.02 7.64 6.29
C HIS A 106 13.75 8.75 5.55
N ARG A 107 13.06 9.71 4.92
CA ARG A 107 13.70 10.79 4.13
C ARG A 107 14.77 11.59 4.87
N ASN A 108 14.66 11.68 6.19
CA ASN A 108 15.61 12.41 7.01
C ASN A 108 16.89 11.61 7.35
N SER A 109 16.83 10.29 7.19
CA SER A 109 17.89 9.36 7.61
C SER A 109 18.60 8.67 6.44
N ILE A 110 17.89 8.43 5.34
CA ILE A 110 18.38 7.66 4.19
C ILE A 110 18.02 8.39 2.90
N LYS A 111 18.94 8.38 1.92
CA LYS A 111 18.78 9.10 0.64
C LYS A 111 18.51 8.20 -0.56
N SER A 112 18.41 6.88 -0.36
CA SER A 112 18.13 5.93 -1.45
C SER A 112 17.50 4.65 -0.91
N PHE A 113 16.42 4.23 -1.57
CA PHE A 113 15.72 2.96 -1.34
C PHE A 113 15.52 2.29 -2.69
N GLU A 114 15.77 0.99 -2.79
CA GLU A 114 15.51 0.18 -3.97
C GLU A 114 14.72 -1.06 -3.56
N ASP A 115 13.46 -1.15 -4.03
CA ASP A 115 12.62 -2.33 -3.82
C ASP A 115 13.04 -3.43 -4.80
N SER A 116 14.01 -4.24 -4.39
CA SER A 116 14.43 -5.43 -5.11
C SER A 116 13.89 -6.71 -4.47
N VAL A 117 13.55 -7.71 -5.31
CA VAL A 117 13.06 -9.03 -4.88
C VAL A 117 14.06 -9.76 -3.95
N PHE A 118 15.32 -9.35 -3.92
CA PHE A 118 16.35 -9.93 -3.05
C PHE A 118 16.03 -9.79 -1.55
N PHE A 119 15.23 -8.80 -1.14
CA PHE A 119 14.76 -8.67 0.24
C PHE A 119 13.63 -9.61 0.61
N ARG A 120 13.10 -10.41 -0.33
CA ARG A 120 12.04 -11.40 -0.04
C ARG A 120 12.54 -12.66 0.67
N ASN A 121 13.85 -12.89 0.74
CA ASN A 121 14.43 -14.04 1.41
C ASN A 121 14.89 -13.68 2.82
N SER A 122 14.09 -14.12 3.79
CA SER A 122 14.34 -14.42 5.20
C SER A 122 14.40 -13.30 6.23
N GLN A 123 14.58 -12.01 5.90
CA GLN A 123 14.35 -10.91 6.84
C GLN A 123 14.05 -9.63 6.03
N LYS A 124 12.78 -9.34 5.76
CA LYS A 124 12.38 -7.98 5.44
C LYS A 124 12.91 -7.09 6.55
N SER A 125 13.69 -6.08 6.21
CA SER A 125 14.08 -5.09 7.21
C SER A 125 12.81 -4.50 7.84
N SER A 126 12.87 -4.04 9.07
CA SER A 126 11.71 -3.38 9.70
C SER A 126 11.16 -2.24 8.83
N MET A 127 12.03 -1.57 8.09
CA MET A 127 11.68 -0.46 7.18
C MET A 127 10.83 -0.92 6.00
N GLU A 128 11.18 -2.04 5.35
CA GLU A 128 10.39 -2.62 4.25
C GLU A 128 9.02 -3.08 4.75
N TYR A 129 8.98 -3.69 5.92
CA TYR A 129 7.72 -4.09 6.53
C TYR A 129 6.82 -2.87 6.81
N MET A 130 7.38 -1.77 7.33
CA MET A 130 6.65 -0.53 7.60
C MET A 130 6.13 0.12 6.32
N ALA A 131 6.93 0.15 5.24
CA ALA A 131 6.51 0.67 3.95
C ALA A 131 5.38 -0.16 3.32
N ASP A 132 5.47 -1.51 3.41
CA ASP A 132 4.39 -2.41 2.97
C ASP A 132 3.10 -2.20 3.78
N GLN A 133 3.22 -2.07 5.11
CA GLN A 133 2.07 -1.79 5.99
C GLN A 133 1.42 -0.46 5.64
N PHE A 134 2.22 0.57 5.44
CA PHE A 134 1.75 1.89 5.04
C PHE A 134 0.99 1.82 3.72
N ALA A 135 1.58 1.21 2.67
CA ALA A 135 0.93 1.04 1.37
C ALA A 135 -0.40 0.28 1.47
N ALA A 136 -0.41 -0.83 2.20
CA ALA A 136 -1.61 -1.65 2.40
C ALA A 136 -2.71 -0.87 3.13
N CYS A 137 -2.37 -0.17 4.21
CA CYS A 137 -3.34 0.62 4.96
C CYS A 137 -3.84 1.82 4.16
N LEU A 138 -2.94 2.54 3.46
CA LEU A 138 -3.30 3.71 2.65
C LEU A 138 -4.27 3.36 1.52
N LEU A 139 -3.97 2.30 0.76
CA LEU A 139 -4.76 1.89 -0.40
C LEU A 139 -6.01 1.10 -0.04
N MET A 140 -6.04 0.44 1.13
CA MET A 140 -7.11 -0.45 1.58
C MET A 140 -7.49 -0.16 3.03
N PRO A 141 -8.11 1.01 3.32
CA PRO A 141 -8.54 1.37 4.68
C PRO A 141 -9.49 0.34 5.29
N GLU A 142 -9.27 -0.04 6.56
CA GLU A 142 -10.12 -1.01 7.25
C GLU A 142 -11.59 -0.55 7.31
N SER A 143 -11.82 0.74 7.52
CA SER A 143 -13.17 1.31 7.56
C SER A 143 -13.93 1.09 6.26
N ASP A 144 -13.25 1.22 5.11
CA ASP A 144 -13.86 1.08 3.80
C ASP A 144 -14.03 -0.41 3.43
N ILE A 145 -13.11 -1.29 3.83
CA ILE A 145 -13.26 -2.75 3.74
C ILE A 145 -14.51 -3.19 4.52
N ASN A 146 -14.66 -2.71 5.77
CA ASN A 146 -15.83 -3.05 6.60
C ASN A 146 -17.15 -2.57 5.96
N LYS A 147 -17.18 -1.39 5.33
CA LYS A 147 -18.35 -0.88 4.60
C LYS A 147 -18.71 -1.79 3.42
N LEU A 148 -17.73 -2.21 2.62
CA LEU A 148 -17.96 -3.10 1.48
C LEU A 148 -18.47 -4.48 1.92
N ILE A 149 -17.91 -5.05 2.99
CA ILE A 149 -18.41 -6.30 3.56
C ILE A 149 -19.86 -6.14 4.05
N GLY A 150 -20.16 -5.04 4.74
CA GLY A 150 -21.53 -4.70 5.16
C GLY A 150 -22.51 -4.49 4.00
N ALA A 151 -22.01 -4.09 2.84
CA ALA A 151 -22.76 -3.97 1.58
C ALA A 151 -22.86 -5.30 0.79
N GLY A 152 -22.35 -6.41 1.31
CA GLY A 152 -22.44 -7.74 0.72
C GLY A 152 -21.29 -8.12 -0.24
N VAL A 153 -20.24 -7.32 -0.33
CA VAL A 153 -19.02 -7.68 -1.07
C VAL A 153 -18.27 -8.76 -0.26
N ASN A 154 -18.28 -9.99 -0.75
CA ASN A 154 -17.82 -11.15 0.01
C ASN A 154 -16.71 -11.97 -0.69
N THR A 155 -16.16 -11.49 -1.79
CA THR A 155 -15.05 -12.15 -2.47
C THR A 155 -13.82 -11.24 -2.55
N VAL A 156 -12.64 -11.85 -2.44
CA VAL A 156 -11.35 -11.14 -2.58
C VAL A 156 -11.26 -10.42 -3.92
N LYS A 157 -11.77 -11.05 -4.99
CA LYS A 157 -11.71 -10.47 -6.35
C LYS A 157 -12.56 -9.19 -6.46
N GLN A 158 -13.79 -9.21 -5.95
CA GLN A 158 -14.64 -8.00 -5.94
C GLN A 158 -13.97 -6.90 -5.14
N MET A 159 -13.51 -7.22 -3.93
CA MET A 159 -12.82 -6.27 -3.05
C MET A 159 -11.57 -5.68 -3.71
N ALA A 160 -10.71 -6.52 -4.31
CA ALA A 160 -9.52 -6.06 -5.02
C ALA A 160 -9.84 -5.11 -6.19
N ASN A 161 -10.91 -5.38 -6.92
CA ASN A 161 -11.38 -4.51 -8.01
C ASN A 161 -11.83 -3.14 -7.48
N GLU A 162 -12.59 -3.10 -6.37
CA GLU A 162 -13.07 -1.84 -5.77
C GLU A 162 -11.91 -0.92 -5.36
N PHE A 163 -10.86 -1.47 -4.76
CA PHE A 163 -9.68 -0.70 -4.35
C PHE A 163 -8.65 -0.51 -5.48
N GLY A 164 -8.78 -1.22 -6.60
CA GLY A 164 -7.80 -1.21 -7.68
C GLY A 164 -6.42 -1.72 -7.25
N VAL A 165 -6.39 -2.86 -6.57
CA VAL A 165 -5.19 -3.55 -6.09
C VAL A 165 -5.14 -4.99 -6.60
N SER A 166 -3.99 -5.68 -6.44
CA SER A 166 -3.88 -7.09 -6.82
C SER A 166 -4.65 -8.00 -5.86
N LEU A 167 -5.00 -9.20 -6.33
CA LEU A 167 -5.64 -10.24 -5.49
C LEU A 167 -4.77 -10.58 -4.28
N GLU A 168 -3.45 -10.68 -4.49
CA GLU A 168 -2.48 -10.99 -3.44
C GLU A 168 -2.43 -9.88 -2.38
N ALA A 169 -2.39 -8.62 -2.80
CA ALA A 169 -2.39 -7.49 -1.88
C ALA A 169 -3.68 -7.44 -1.05
N MET A 170 -4.84 -7.64 -1.69
CA MET A 170 -6.12 -7.69 -0.98
C MET A 170 -6.21 -8.87 -0.03
N LYS A 171 -5.79 -10.07 -0.47
CA LYS A 171 -5.75 -11.26 0.39
C LYS A 171 -4.90 -11.01 1.63
N TYR A 172 -3.68 -10.52 1.43
CA TYR A 172 -2.76 -10.20 2.51
C TYR A 172 -3.37 -9.18 3.49
N ARG A 173 -4.00 -8.11 2.97
CA ARG A 173 -4.67 -7.10 3.80
C ARG A 173 -5.82 -7.67 4.64
N LEU A 174 -6.66 -8.51 4.04
CA LEU A 174 -7.76 -9.17 4.76
C LEU A 174 -7.25 -10.11 5.86
N GLU A 175 -6.18 -10.87 5.58
CA GLU A 175 -5.53 -11.73 6.57
C GLU A 175 -4.94 -10.92 7.74
N GLN A 176 -4.30 -9.77 7.45
CA GLN A 176 -3.84 -8.84 8.49
C GLN A 176 -4.96 -8.32 9.37
N LEU A 177 -6.11 -8.03 8.78
CA LEU A 177 -7.31 -7.60 9.51
C LEU A 177 -8.03 -8.74 10.24
N GLY A 178 -7.53 -9.99 10.11
CA GLY A 178 -8.04 -11.18 10.77
C GLY A 178 -9.21 -11.84 10.06
N TYR A 179 -9.47 -11.50 8.80
CA TYR A 179 -10.46 -12.23 8.01
C TYR A 179 -9.87 -13.56 7.53
N ARG A 180 -10.71 -14.60 7.52
CA ARG A 180 -10.36 -15.87 6.89
C ARG A 180 -10.61 -15.75 5.39
N VAL A 181 -9.62 -16.11 4.59
CA VAL A 181 -9.74 -16.15 3.13
C VAL A 181 -9.75 -17.61 2.70
N GLU A 182 -10.94 -18.11 2.39
CA GLU A 182 -11.11 -19.50 1.93
C GLU A 182 -10.73 -19.59 0.45
N GLN A 183 -9.82 -20.50 0.14
CA GLN A 183 -9.56 -20.87 -1.25
C GLN A 183 -10.74 -21.76 -1.72
N THR A 184 -11.63 -21.19 -2.51
CA THR A 184 -12.56 -22.02 -3.28
C THR A 184 -11.81 -22.62 -4.45
N ASN A 185 -11.67 -23.95 -4.42
CA ASN A 185 -11.16 -24.77 -5.53
C ASN A 185 -11.93 -24.50 -6.84
#